data_2bb048ee26308764c8b2c696aef159ec
#
_entry.id   2bb048ee26308764c8b2c696aef159ec
#
_cell.length_a   1.000
_cell.length_b   1.000
_cell.length_c   1.000
_cell.angle_alpha   90.00
_cell.angle_beta   90.00
_cell.angle_gamma   90.00
#
_symmetry.space_group_name_H-M   'P 1'
#
loop_
_entity.id
_entity.type
_entity.pdbx_description
1 polymer ?
#
loop_
_entity_poly.entity_id
_entity_poly.type
_entity_poly.pdbx_seq_one_letter_code
_entity_poly.pdbx_strand_id
1 'polypeptide(L)'
;MQAVRLTEKRFTPPADLDPGDYLSGAFGVAVYDDIKPCTIRIRAYGDGPKYLRTLPLHDSQQEIETTADYADFEYRVTPTYEFYRTVLAQHIDIEVLSPIAVRNETERIINEMNLLYSRHKRRMIFLDFDGVLNTGRHIAALKRAGKPLSDKYGYLFDPESVANLGTIIDATGASVVISSSWKFEGAERMAEMWRERRLPGRMIDITEECMTAEEIRAINPDFDDPEMFIGKGNEIKHWLLEHTSEGYRYVILDDEPDILPEQRPNFIRIDPERGITKEGARRAIEILNH
;
A
#
# COMPACT_ATOMS: atom_id res chain seq x y z
N MET A 1 7.58 -27.86 -29.62
CA MET A 1 7.22 -29.31 -29.46
C MET A 1 8.34 -30.13 -30.07
N GLN A 2 8.95 -31.01 -29.29
CA GLN A 2 9.89 -32.01 -29.86
C GLN A 2 9.07 -33.05 -30.68
N ALA A 3 9.64 -33.56 -31.74
CA ALA A 3 8.96 -34.52 -32.60
C ALA A 3 8.61 -35.79 -31.81
N VAL A 4 7.33 -36.07 -31.64
CA VAL A 4 6.82 -37.31 -31.03
C VAL A 4 6.92 -38.42 -32.09
N ARG A 5 7.56 -39.53 -31.73
CA ARG A 5 7.64 -40.73 -32.60
C ARG A 5 7.04 -41.93 -31.89
N LEU A 6 6.23 -42.68 -32.59
CA LEU A 6 5.79 -44.00 -32.16
C LEU A 6 7.02 -44.92 -32.07
N THR A 7 7.15 -45.63 -30.98
CA THR A 7 8.19 -46.64 -30.78
C THR A 7 7.54 -48.02 -30.67
N GLU A 8 8.30 -49.08 -30.98
CA GLU A 8 7.84 -50.46 -30.81
C GLU A 8 7.92 -50.96 -29.35
N LYS A 9 8.42 -50.10 -28.44
CA LYS A 9 8.47 -50.41 -26.99
C LYS A 9 7.06 -50.53 -26.43
N ARG A 10 6.73 -51.71 -25.97
CA ARG A 10 5.49 -51.94 -25.22
C ARG A 10 5.69 -51.63 -23.77
N PHE A 11 4.70 -51.01 -23.18
CA PHE A 11 4.62 -50.68 -21.76
C PHE A 11 3.54 -51.58 -21.14
N THR A 12 3.84 -52.21 -20.02
CA THR A 12 2.88 -52.94 -19.22
C THR A 12 2.61 -52.11 -17.98
N PRO A 13 1.39 -51.63 -17.78
CA PRO A 13 1.04 -50.88 -16.53
C PRO A 13 1.32 -51.79 -15.32
N PRO A 14 1.73 -51.22 -14.16
CA PRO A 14 1.76 -51.93 -12.90
C PRO A 14 0.39 -52.57 -12.62
N ALA A 15 0.38 -53.82 -12.16
CA ALA A 15 -0.86 -54.59 -12.00
C ALA A 15 -1.77 -54.04 -10.87
N ASP A 16 -1.19 -53.26 -9.96
CA ASP A 16 -1.79 -52.62 -8.80
C ASP A 16 -2.14 -51.13 -9.01
N LEU A 17 -1.92 -50.61 -10.22
CA LEU A 17 -2.24 -49.22 -10.55
C LEU A 17 -3.72 -49.09 -10.93
N ASP A 18 -4.53 -48.52 -10.05
CA ASP A 18 -5.82 -47.96 -10.41
C ASP A 18 -5.65 -46.48 -10.81
N PRO A 19 -5.90 -46.11 -12.08
CA PRO A 19 -5.78 -44.72 -12.53
C PRO A 19 -6.73 -43.77 -11.78
N GLY A 20 -7.90 -44.24 -11.32
CA GLY A 20 -8.85 -43.46 -10.57
C GLY A 20 -8.30 -43.10 -9.18
N ASP A 21 -7.80 -44.08 -8.45
CA ASP A 21 -7.17 -43.88 -7.15
C ASP A 21 -5.91 -43.01 -7.23
N TYR A 22 -5.07 -43.24 -8.27
CA TYR A 22 -3.86 -42.47 -8.50
C TYR A 22 -4.14 -40.97 -8.73
N LEU A 23 -5.25 -40.65 -9.42
CA LEU A 23 -5.62 -39.27 -9.73
C LEU A 23 -6.62 -38.67 -8.73
N SER A 24 -7.18 -39.46 -7.82
CA SER A 24 -8.28 -39.03 -6.94
C SER A 24 -7.94 -37.83 -6.04
N GLY A 25 -6.67 -37.65 -5.71
CA GLY A 25 -6.19 -36.52 -4.92
C GLY A 25 -5.48 -35.44 -5.74
N ALA A 26 -5.45 -35.61 -7.07
CA ALA A 26 -4.73 -34.64 -7.93
C ALA A 26 -5.54 -33.35 -8.07
N PHE A 27 -4.93 -32.21 -7.74
CA PHE A 27 -5.50 -30.91 -8.04
C PHE A 27 -4.86 -30.37 -9.33
N GLY A 28 -5.66 -30.28 -10.39
CA GLY A 28 -5.18 -29.95 -11.73
C GLY A 28 -4.54 -31.14 -12.46
N VAL A 29 -3.49 -30.88 -13.26
CA VAL A 29 -2.88 -31.88 -14.13
C VAL A 29 -1.58 -32.46 -13.58
N ALA A 30 -1.04 -31.93 -12.49
CA ALA A 30 0.24 -32.38 -11.93
C ALA A 30 0.03 -33.32 -10.73
N VAL A 31 0.68 -34.48 -10.81
CA VAL A 31 0.78 -35.45 -9.71
C VAL A 31 2.21 -35.42 -9.17
N TYR A 32 2.37 -35.31 -7.88
CA TYR A 32 3.66 -35.29 -7.18
C TYR A 32 3.75 -36.50 -6.27
N ASP A 33 4.77 -37.31 -6.43
CA ASP A 33 4.96 -38.54 -5.64
C ASP A 33 5.36 -38.25 -4.19
N ASP A 34 5.95 -37.07 -3.95
CA ASP A 34 6.47 -36.61 -2.66
C ASP A 34 5.47 -35.83 -1.82
N ILE A 35 4.34 -35.39 -2.41
CA ILE A 35 3.29 -34.64 -1.71
C ILE A 35 2.02 -35.50 -1.66
N LYS A 36 1.55 -35.79 -0.45
CA LYS A 36 0.35 -36.61 -0.27
C LYS A 36 -0.92 -35.77 -0.18
N PRO A 37 -2.06 -36.28 -0.67
CA PRO A 37 -3.36 -35.65 -0.46
C PRO A 37 -3.66 -35.49 1.02
N CYS A 38 -4.18 -34.31 1.39
CA CYS A 38 -4.64 -34.01 2.74
C CYS A 38 -6.03 -33.36 2.72
N THR A 39 -6.69 -33.37 3.86
CA THR A 39 -7.97 -32.65 4.01
C THR A 39 -7.69 -31.18 4.26
N ILE A 40 -8.20 -30.31 3.37
CA ILE A 40 -8.03 -28.86 3.44
C ILE A 40 -9.40 -28.25 3.68
N ARG A 41 -9.50 -27.41 4.74
CA ARG A 41 -10.70 -26.65 5.03
C ARG A 41 -10.55 -25.22 4.55
N ILE A 42 -11.54 -24.75 3.78
CA ILE A 42 -11.61 -23.40 3.23
C ILE A 42 -12.92 -22.78 3.71
N ARG A 43 -12.86 -21.53 4.16
CA ARG A 43 -14.02 -20.69 4.47
C ARG A 43 -14.28 -19.74 3.33
N ALA A 44 -15.54 -19.65 2.91
CA ALA A 44 -16.00 -18.74 1.88
C ALA A 44 -16.93 -17.68 2.47
N TYR A 45 -16.75 -16.43 2.05
CA TYR A 45 -17.46 -15.24 2.51
C TYR A 45 -18.27 -14.61 1.36
N GLY A 46 -19.20 -13.73 1.69
CA GLY A 46 -19.96 -12.96 0.72
C GLY A 46 -20.66 -13.82 -0.33
N ASP A 47 -20.33 -13.63 -1.60
CA ASP A 47 -20.85 -14.43 -2.70
C ASP A 47 -20.02 -15.72 -2.96
N GLY A 48 -18.87 -15.88 -2.33
CA GLY A 48 -18.00 -17.06 -2.45
C GLY A 48 -18.72 -18.40 -2.30
N PRO A 49 -19.59 -18.62 -1.28
CA PRO A 49 -20.32 -19.87 -1.14
C PRO A 49 -21.19 -20.23 -2.34
N LYS A 50 -21.82 -19.24 -2.98
CA LYS A 50 -22.64 -19.47 -4.18
C LYS A 50 -21.80 -19.94 -5.36
N TYR A 51 -20.63 -19.31 -5.54
CA TYR A 51 -19.68 -19.69 -6.60
C TYR A 51 -19.15 -21.10 -6.38
N LEU A 52 -18.72 -21.45 -5.18
CA LEU A 52 -18.19 -22.77 -4.87
C LEU A 52 -19.23 -23.87 -5.01
N ARG A 53 -20.51 -23.62 -4.71
CA ARG A 53 -21.61 -24.57 -4.94
C ARG A 53 -21.90 -24.77 -6.43
N THR A 54 -21.78 -23.70 -7.23
CA THR A 54 -22.08 -23.75 -8.66
C THR A 54 -20.91 -24.30 -9.47
N LEU A 55 -19.70 -23.96 -9.08
CA LEU A 55 -18.46 -24.38 -9.71
C LEU A 55 -17.48 -24.88 -8.62
N PRO A 56 -17.58 -26.14 -8.21
CA PRO A 56 -16.67 -26.73 -7.24
C PRO A 56 -15.22 -26.65 -7.70
N LEU A 57 -14.32 -26.34 -6.76
CA LEU A 57 -12.88 -26.29 -7.08
C LEU A 57 -12.29 -27.67 -7.36
N HIS A 58 -12.90 -28.73 -6.81
CA HIS A 58 -12.50 -30.13 -6.99
C HIS A 58 -13.67 -31.06 -6.69
N ASP A 59 -13.68 -32.26 -7.28
CA ASP A 59 -14.73 -33.27 -7.13
C ASP A 59 -14.93 -33.73 -5.68
N SER A 60 -13.88 -33.66 -4.86
CA SER A 60 -13.95 -33.99 -3.42
C SER A 60 -14.56 -32.90 -2.54
N GLN A 61 -15.07 -31.81 -3.12
CA GLN A 61 -15.65 -30.72 -2.34
C GLN A 61 -16.85 -31.18 -1.51
N GLN A 62 -16.83 -30.89 -0.23
CA GLN A 62 -17.94 -31.10 0.70
C GLN A 62 -18.20 -29.84 1.51
N GLU A 63 -19.42 -29.37 1.53
CA GLU A 63 -19.86 -28.30 2.39
C GLU A 63 -20.12 -28.86 3.78
N ILE A 64 -19.42 -28.35 4.81
CA ILE A 64 -19.46 -28.90 6.18
C ILE A 64 -20.16 -27.97 7.18
N GLU A 65 -20.23 -26.68 6.89
CA GLU A 65 -20.89 -25.68 7.74
C GLU A 65 -21.41 -24.52 6.91
N THR A 66 -22.57 -24.00 7.26
CA THR A 66 -23.16 -22.80 6.64
C THR A 66 -23.79 -21.94 7.71
N THR A 67 -23.48 -20.64 7.67
CA THR A 67 -24.05 -19.60 8.52
C THR A 67 -24.61 -18.46 7.66
N ALA A 68 -25.05 -17.37 8.30
CA ALA A 68 -25.44 -16.15 7.57
C ALA A 68 -24.24 -15.43 6.94
N ASP A 69 -23.05 -15.56 7.52
CA ASP A 69 -21.85 -14.77 7.17
C ASP A 69 -20.84 -15.53 6.33
N TYR A 70 -20.82 -16.87 6.42
CA TYR A 70 -19.86 -17.73 5.71
C TYR A 70 -20.37 -19.14 5.48
N ALA A 71 -19.67 -19.89 4.60
CA ALA A 71 -19.76 -21.33 4.51
C ALA A 71 -18.35 -21.96 4.48
N ASP A 72 -18.22 -23.13 5.13
CA ASP A 72 -16.97 -23.89 5.17
C ASP A 72 -17.07 -25.12 4.27
N PHE A 73 -16.01 -25.34 3.52
CA PHE A 73 -15.86 -26.45 2.59
C PHE A 73 -14.60 -27.26 2.91
N GLU A 74 -14.71 -28.57 2.81
CA GLU A 74 -13.57 -29.48 2.88
C GLU A 74 -13.25 -30.08 1.52
N TYR A 75 -11.95 -30.25 1.28
CA TYR A 75 -11.39 -30.84 0.06
C TYR A 75 -10.35 -31.88 0.44
N ARG A 76 -10.34 -33.02 -0.23
CA ARG A 76 -9.28 -34.01 -0.11
C ARG A 76 -8.38 -33.96 -1.34
N VAL A 77 -7.32 -33.14 -1.29
CA VAL A 77 -6.48 -32.83 -2.44
C VAL A 77 -5.00 -32.70 -2.04
N THR A 78 -4.14 -32.87 -3.03
CA THR A 78 -2.71 -32.54 -2.91
C THR A 78 -2.53 -31.02 -3.07
N PRO A 79 -1.96 -30.29 -2.09
CA PRO A 79 -1.75 -28.86 -2.16
C PRO A 79 -0.59 -28.50 -3.10
N THR A 80 -0.84 -28.60 -4.40
CA THR A 80 0.10 -28.31 -5.47
C THR A 80 0.12 -26.81 -5.80
N TYR A 81 1.03 -26.39 -6.69
CA TYR A 81 1.04 -25.05 -7.25
C TYR A 81 -0.33 -24.66 -7.84
N GLU A 82 -0.99 -25.57 -8.54
CA GLU A 82 -2.31 -25.33 -9.15
C GLU A 82 -3.40 -25.12 -8.10
N PHE A 83 -3.32 -25.82 -6.96
CA PHE A 83 -4.20 -25.59 -5.83
C PHE A 83 -4.07 -24.14 -5.30
N TYR A 84 -2.85 -23.71 -4.97
CA TYR A 84 -2.63 -22.33 -4.46
C TYR A 84 -3.04 -21.27 -5.48
N ARG A 85 -2.73 -21.48 -6.75
CA ARG A 85 -3.17 -20.57 -7.83
C ARG A 85 -4.68 -20.46 -7.90
N THR A 86 -5.41 -21.56 -7.79
CA THR A 86 -6.87 -21.58 -7.86
C THR A 86 -7.50 -20.93 -6.65
N VAL A 87 -6.96 -21.19 -5.44
CA VAL A 87 -7.39 -20.55 -4.19
C VAL A 87 -7.20 -19.03 -4.28
N LEU A 88 -6.02 -18.57 -4.67
CA LEU A 88 -5.73 -17.14 -4.79
C LEU A 88 -6.55 -16.43 -5.89
N ALA A 89 -6.99 -17.17 -6.91
CA ALA A 89 -7.88 -16.63 -7.94
C ALA A 89 -9.30 -16.31 -7.44
N GLN A 90 -9.69 -16.81 -6.24
CA GLN A 90 -10.96 -16.49 -5.61
C GLN A 90 -10.94 -15.14 -4.85
N HIS A 91 -9.85 -14.40 -4.92
CA HIS A 91 -9.67 -13.10 -4.29
C HIS A 91 -9.83 -13.15 -2.76
N ILE A 92 -10.57 -12.18 -2.20
CA ILE A 92 -10.85 -12.04 -0.77
C ILE A 92 -12.05 -12.87 -0.29
N ASP A 93 -12.70 -13.57 -1.21
CA ASP A 93 -13.95 -14.30 -0.92
C ASP A 93 -13.70 -15.63 -0.23
N ILE A 94 -12.44 -16.11 -0.16
CA ILE A 94 -12.11 -17.36 0.52
C ILE A 94 -10.85 -17.27 1.39
N GLU A 95 -10.80 -18.10 2.42
CA GLU A 95 -9.70 -18.23 3.37
C GLU A 95 -9.38 -19.70 3.63
N VAL A 96 -8.09 -20.07 3.57
CA VAL A 96 -7.63 -21.40 3.98
C VAL A 96 -7.54 -21.46 5.51
N LEU A 97 -8.31 -22.33 6.13
CA LEU A 97 -8.32 -22.52 7.59
C LEU A 97 -7.34 -23.59 8.06
N SER A 98 -7.30 -24.71 7.38
CA SER A 98 -6.45 -25.87 7.75
C SER A 98 -6.08 -26.72 6.55
N PRO A 99 -5.03 -27.56 6.65
CA PRO A 99 -4.09 -27.65 7.76
C PRO A 99 -3.17 -26.44 7.83
N ILE A 100 -2.56 -26.22 9.00
CA ILE A 100 -1.72 -25.03 9.24
C ILE A 100 -0.57 -24.90 8.23
N ALA A 101 -0.02 -25.98 7.75
CA ALA A 101 1.04 -25.95 6.73
C ALA A 101 0.55 -25.33 5.41
N VAL A 102 -0.67 -25.67 4.98
CA VAL A 102 -1.28 -25.11 3.75
C VAL A 102 -1.66 -23.66 3.95
N ARG A 103 -2.19 -23.30 5.13
CA ARG A 103 -2.49 -21.92 5.49
C ARG A 103 -1.22 -21.05 5.45
N ASN A 104 -0.16 -21.49 6.13
CA ASN A 104 1.11 -20.75 6.18
C ASN A 104 1.73 -20.57 4.78
N GLU A 105 1.63 -21.57 3.91
CA GLU A 105 2.12 -21.46 2.54
C GLU A 105 1.29 -20.47 1.73
N THR A 106 -0.05 -20.46 1.91
CA THR A 106 -0.92 -19.45 1.30
C THR A 106 -0.55 -18.04 1.77
N GLU A 107 -0.36 -17.84 3.08
CA GLU A 107 0.09 -16.56 3.64
C GLU A 107 1.47 -16.14 3.12
N ARG A 108 2.40 -17.08 2.97
CA ARG A 108 3.73 -16.81 2.38
C ARG A 108 3.62 -16.28 0.96
N ILE A 109 2.79 -16.91 0.12
CA ILE A 109 2.58 -16.49 -1.26
C ILE A 109 1.95 -15.08 -1.31
N ILE A 110 0.92 -14.82 -0.50
CA ILE A 110 0.28 -13.50 -0.40
C ILE A 110 1.30 -12.43 0.00
N ASN A 111 2.16 -12.73 0.98
CA ASN A 111 3.19 -11.79 1.44
C ASN A 111 4.22 -11.52 0.33
N GLU A 112 4.64 -12.53 -0.43
CA GLU A 112 5.54 -12.33 -1.56
C GLU A 112 4.89 -11.50 -2.68
N MET A 113 3.61 -11.75 -3.00
CA MET A 113 2.86 -10.91 -3.92
C MET A 113 2.79 -9.46 -3.42
N ASN A 114 2.47 -9.24 -2.15
CA ASN A 114 2.45 -7.89 -1.55
C ASN A 114 3.82 -7.20 -1.65
N LEU A 115 4.91 -7.93 -1.44
CA LEU A 115 6.26 -7.40 -1.60
C LEU A 115 6.55 -6.96 -3.04
N LEU A 116 6.09 -7.71 -4.05
CA LEU A 116 6.24 -7.31 -5.46
C LEU A 116 5.57 -5.98 -5.74
N TYR A 117 4.32 -5.82 -5.32
CA TYR A 117 3.58 -4.55 -5.48
C TYR A 117 4.15 -3.42 -4.62
N SER A 118 4.68 -3.73 -3.42
CA SER A 118 5.27 -2.73 -2.52
C SER A 118 6.59 -2.16 -3.03
N ARG A 119 7.38 -2.95 -3.77
CA ARG A 119 8.68 -2.51 -4.32
C ARG A 119 8.56 -1.34 -5.29
N HIS A 120 7.41 -1.20 -5.94
CA HIS A 120 7.14 -0.16 -6.94
C HIS A 120 6.31 0.99 -6.39
N LYS A 121 5.89 0.95 -5.12
CA LYS A 121 5.15 2.07 -4.52
C LYS A 121 6.08 3.26 -4.33
N ARG A 122 5.77 4.35 -5.01
CA ARG A 122 6.41 5.63 -4.76
C ARG A 122 6.05 6.11 -3.35
N ARG A 123 7.04 6.63 -2.63
CA ARG A 123 6.82 7.22 -1.30
C ARG A 123 6.94 8.73 -1.41
N MET A 124 5.94 9.46 -0.91
CA MET A 124 5.90 10.91 -0.94
C MET A 124 5.66 11.49 0.46
N ILE A 125 6.27 12.64 0.70
CA ILE A 125 6.00 13.50 1.84
C ILE A 125 5.36 14.77 1.30
N PHE A 126 4.07 15.01 1.60
CA PHE A 126 3.45 16.30 1.40
C PHE A 126 3.83 17.17 2.59
N LEU A 127 4.57 18.24 2.31
CA LEU A 127 5.28 19.00 3.33
C LEU A 127 4.81 20.45 3.35
N ASP A 128 4.32 20.89 4.49
CA ASP A 128 4.20 22.30 4.79
C ASP A 128 5.49 22.88 5.38
N PHE A 129 5.64 24.19 5.38
CA PHE A 129 6.81 24.89 5.91
C PHE A 129 6.54 25.67 7.18
N ASP A 130 5.46 26.45 7.20
CA ASP A 130 5.11 27.27 8.35
C ASP A 130 4.65 26.36 9.50
N GLY A 131 5.22 26.54 10.69
CA GLY A 131 4.96 25.66 11.83
C GLY A 131 5.59 24.25 11.72
N VAL A 132 6.08 23.83 10.53
CA VAL A 132 6.63 22.49 10.30
C VAL A 132 8.17 22.53 10.20
N LEU A 133 8.71 23.32 9.31
CA LEU A 133 10.15 23.53 9.18
C LEU A 133 10.62 24.84 9.83
N ASN A 134 9.84 25.92 9.74
CA ASN A 134 10.11 27.12 10.51
C ASN A 134 9.25 27.10 11.78
N THR A 135 9.86 27.07 12.93
CA THR A 135 9.14 26.87 14.22
C THR A 135 9.16 28.14 15.05
N GLY A 136 8.09 28.34 15.85
CA GLY A 136 8.02 29.45 16.79
C GLY A 136 9.23 29.49 17.76
N ARG A 137 9.63 28.32 18.24
CA ARG A 137 10.82 28.14 19.10
C ARG A 137 12.09 28.63 18.40
N HIS A 138 12.32 28.25 17.15
CA HIS A 138 13.54 28.65 16.41
C HIS A 138 13.56 30.14 16.11
N ILE A 139 12.44 30.69 15.64
CA ILE A 139 12.28 32.13 15.41
C ILE A 139 12.54 32.93 16.70
N ALA A 140 12.01 32.50 17.84
CA ALA A 140 12.26 33.16 19.14
C ALA A 140 13.75 33.05 19.55
N ALA A 141 14.40 31.95 19.26
CA ALA A 141 15.84 31.76 19.51
C ALA A 141 16.71 32.72 18.68
N LEU A 142 16.41 32.83 17.38
CA LEU A 142 17.07 33.77 16.47
C LEU A 142 16.90 35.21 16.91
N LYS A 143 15.66 35.60 17.26
CA LYS A 143 15.37 36.97 17.82
C LYS A 143 16.23 37.28 19.05
N ARG A 144 16.27 36.34 20.00
CA ARG A 144 17.09 36.50 21.22
C ARG A 144 18.59 36.61 20.94
N ALA A 145 19.04 35.92 19.89
CA ALA A 145 20.45 35.94 19.49
C ALA A 145 20.81 37.12 18.56
N GLY A 146 19.88 37.99 18.20
CA GLY A 146 20.07 39.09 17.27
C GLY A 146 20.44 38.63 15.84
N LYS A 147 20.04 37.41 15.47
CA LYS A 147 20.32 36.84 14.14
C LYS A 147 19.19 37.15 13.18
N PRO A 148 19.48 37.16 11.86
CA PRO A 148 18.45 37.25 10.82
C PRO A 148 17.39 36.17 11.00
N LEU A 149 16.13 36.52 10.79
CA LEU A 149 14.99 35.60 10.89
C LEU A 149 14.64 34.97 9.54
N SER A 150 15.03 35.62 8.46
CA SER A 150 14.69 35.26 7.09
C SER A 150 15.89 35.48 6.15
N ASP A 151 15.83 34.82 5.01
CA ASP A 151 16.68 35.07 3.85
C ASP A 151 15.81 35.55 2.66
N LYS A 152 16.34 35.49 1.44
CA LYS A 152 15.63 35.87 0.22
C LYS A 152 14.40 35.00 -0.12
N TYR A 153 14.22 33.87 0.58
CA TYR A 153 13.11 32.93 0.39
C TYR A 153 12.04 33.01 1.48
N GLY A 154 12.32 33.66 2.61
CA GLY A 154 11.40 33.74 3.74
C GLY A 154 12.05 33.28 5.04
N TYR A 155 11.26 32.90 6.04
CA TYR A 155 11.76 32.51 7.35
C TYR A 155 12.78 31.35 7.28
N LEU A 156 13.80 31.43 8.13
CA LEU A 156 14.81 30.38 8.25
C LEU A 156 14.19 29.13 8.91
N PHE A 157 14.57 27.97 8.39
CA PHE A 157 14.11 26.69 8.89
C PHE A 157 14.86 26.28 10.16
N ASP A 158 14.15 25.60 11.06
CA ASP A 158 14.70 25.03 12.28
C ASP A 158 15.62 23.83 11.90
N PRO A 159 16.92 23.87 12.23
CA PRO A 159 17.83 22.80 11.91
C PRO A 159 17.42 21.44 12.48
N GLU A 160 16.72 21.39 13.62
CA GLU A 160 16.23 20.16 14.21
C GLU A 160 15.10 19.55 13.36
N SER A 161 14.15 20.36 12.90
CA SER A 161 13.08 19.91 12.00
C SER A 161 13.64 19.42 10.66
N VAL A 162 14.60 20.13 10.09
CA VAL A 162 15.28 19.73 8.85
C VAL A 162 16.04 18.40 9.03
N ALA A 163 16.72 18.20 10.15
CA ALA A 163 17.42 16.96 10.43
C ALA A 163 16.45 15.76 10.59
N ASN A 164 15.31 16.00 11.25
CA ASN A 164 14.27 14.97 11.40
C ASN A 164 13.59 14.64 10.07
N LEU A 165 13.37 15.62 9.17
CA LEU A 165 12.96 15.38 7.80
C LEU A 165 13.98 14.51 7.05
N GLY A 166 15.28 14.80 7.19
CA GLY A 166 16.34 13.97 6.65
C GLY A 166 16.27 12.53 7.12
N THR A 167 16.01 12.32 8.42
CA THR A 167 15.83 10.97 9.00
C THR A 167 14.69 10.19 8.34
N ILE A 168 13.56 10.85 8.06
CA ILE A 168 12.43 10.22 7.35
C ILE A 168 12.85 9.81 5.95
N ILE A 169 13.47 10.72 5.22
CA ILE A 169 13.88 10.51 3.83
C ILE A 169 14.94 9.39 3.72
N ASP A 170 15.94 9.39 4.58
CA ASP A 170 17.01 8.38 4.59
C ASP A 170 16.45 6.97 4.89
N ALA A 171 15.46 6.88 5.79
CA ALA A 171 14.86 5.61 6.15
C ALA A 171 13.86 5.06 5.13
N THR A 172 13.28 5.92 4.27
CA THR A 172 12.16 5.54 3.40
C THR A 172 12.44 5.70 1.91
N GLY A 173 13.42 6.53 1.55
CA GLY A 173 13.64 6.96 0.17
C GLY A 173 12.53 7.85 -0.39
N ALA A 174 11.70 8.46 0.47
CA ALA A 174 10.58 9.28 0.05
C ALA A 174 11.04 10.57 -0.66
N SER A 175 10.28 10.96 -1.67
CA SER A 175 10.40 12.26 -2.33
C SER A 175 9.48 13.28 -1.66
N VAL A 176 9.81 14.56 -1.78
CA VAL A 176 9.03 15.64 -1.18
C VAL A 176 8.21 16.36 -2.23
N VAL A 177 6.92 16.56 -1.94
CA VAL A 177 5.99 17.44 -2.66
C VAL A 177 5.64 18.58 -1.71
N ILE A 178 5.86 19.83 -2.12
CA ILE A 178 5.57 20.98 -1.27
C ILE A 178 4.07 21.26 -1.31
N SER A 179 3.46 21.27 -0.13
CA SER A 179 2.05 21.59 0.10
C SER A 179 1.93 22.78 1.06
N SER A 180 2.69 23.82 0.81
CA SER A 180 2.78 25.04 1.62
C SER A 180 2.32 26.25 0.81
N SER A 181 1.81 27.29 1.49
CA SER A 181 1.52 28.58 0.84
C SER A 181 2.72 29.20 0.13
N TRP A 182 3.95 28.83 0.49
CA TRP A 182 5.16 29.27 -0.21
C TRP A 182 5.24 28.83 -1.68
N LYS A 183 4.48 27.80 -2.06
CA LYS A 183 4.37 27.30 -3.45
C LYS A 183 3.89 28.35 -4.45
N PHE A 184 3.20 29.42 -4.00
CA PHE A 184 2.77 30.52 -4.88
C PHE A 184 3.92 31.25 -5.57
N GLU A 185 5.16 31.11 -5.07
CA GLU A 185 6.37 31.58 -5.74
C GLU A 185 6.76 30.69 -6.95
N GLY A 186 6.08 29.55 -7.16
CA GLY A 186 6.29 28.61 -8.25
C GLY A 186 7.29 27.49 -7.96
N ALA A 187 7.16 26.40 -8.71
CA ALA A 187 7.95 25.17 -8.53
C ALA A 187 9.46 25.41 -8.73
N GLU A 188 9.85 26.24 -9.71
CA GLU A 188 11.26 26.57 -9.98
C GLU A 188 11.89 27.30 -8.78
N ARG A 189 11.16 28.24 -8.19
CA ARG A 189 11.59 28.99 -7.02
C ARG A 189 11.74 28.09 -5.80
N MET A 190 10.82 27.16 -5.61
CA MET A 190 10.89 26.16 -4.54
C MET A 190 12.08 25.22 -4.72
N ALA A 191 12.34 24.77 -5.94
CA ALA A 191 13.49 23.91 -6.25
C ALA A 191 14.84 24.66 -6.06
N GLU A 192 14.90 25.94 -6.40
CA GLU A 192 16.07 26.79 -6.13
C GLU A 192 16.33 26.92 -4.61
N MET A 193 15.29 27.27 -3.84
CA MET A 193 15.34 27.37 -2.38
C MET A 193 15.80 26.04 -1.75
N TRP A 194 15.23 24.91 -2.19
CA TRP A 194 15.57 23.58 -1.69
C TRP A 194 17.07 23.29 -1.83
N ARG A 195 17.64 23.59 -3.00
CA ARG A 195 19.06 23.40 -3.29
C ARG A 195 19.95 24.34 -2.50
N GLU A 196 19.63 25.64 -2.47
CA GLU A 196 20.46 26.63 -1.80
C GLU A 196 20.49 26.44 -0.28
N ARG A 197 19.34 26.08 0.31
CA ARG A 197 19.26 25.76 1.74
C ARG A 197 19.82 24.37 2.06
N ARG A 198 20.23 23.59 1.04
CA ARG A 198 20.75 22.22 1.16
C ARG A 198 19.80 21.31 1.94
N LEU A 199 18.51 21.38 1.62
CA LEU A 199 17.50 20.55 2.28
C LEU A 199 17.65 19.09 1.90
N PRO A 200 17.26 18.15 2.77
CA PRO A 200 17.48 16.72 2.56
C PRO A 200 16.60 16.15 1.45
N GLY A 201 17.10 15.14 0.77
CA GLY A 201 16.37 14.37 -0.23
C GLY A 201 16.05 15.15 -1.50
N ARG A 202 15.01 14.71 -2.18
CA ARG A 202 14.58 15.25 -3.47
C ARG A 202 13.19 15.87 -3.37
N MET A 203 13.11 17.16 -3.55
CA MET A 203 11.86 17.85 -3.88
C MET A 203 11.54 17.55 -5.34
N ILE A 204 10.35 17.05 -5.63
CA ILE A 204 9.93 16.64 -6.98
C ILE A 204 8.89 17.55 -7.57
N ASP A 205 8.04 18.16 -6.74
CA ASP A 205 6.91 18.96 -7.19
C ASP A 205 6.35 19.84 -6.08
N ILE A 206 5.33 20.62 -6.44
CA ILE A 206 4.43 21.37 -5.54
C ILE A 206 3.00 20.89 -5.78
N THR A 207 2.10 21.01 -4.81
CA THR A 207 0.67 20.84 -5.07
C THR A 207 0.12 22.04 -5.82
N GLU A 208 -0.72 21.82 -6.83
CA GLU A 208 -1.44 22.89 -7.51
C GLU A 208 -2.63 23.35 -6.64
N GLU A 209 -3.03 24.60 -6.79
CA GLU A 209 -4.21 25.13 -6.12
C GLU A 209 -5.46 24.51 -6.78
N CYS A 210 -6.32 23.88 -5.98
CA CYS A 210 -7.64 23.43 -6.44
C CYS A 210 -8.57 24.63 -6.53
N MET A 211 -8.87 25.07 -7.74
CA MET A 211 -9.29 26.44 -7.94
C MET A 211 -10.77 26.66 -8.21
N THR A 212 -11.49 25.64 -8.68
CA THR A 212 -12.90 25.79 -9.00
C THR A 212 -13.76 24.80 -8.25
N ALA A 213 -14.97 25.21 -7.91
CA ALA A 213 -15.98 24.31 -7.35
C ALA A 213 -16.24 23.09 -8.26
N GLU A 214 -16.07 23.23 -9.58
CA GLU A 214 -16.22 22.15 -10.56
C GLU A 214 -15.07 21.14 -10.45
N GLU A 215 -13.82 21.60 -10.37
CA GLU A 215 -12.64 20.75 -10.19
C GLU A 215 -12.70 20.01 -8.85
N ILE A 216 -13.08 20.70 -7.78
CA ILE A 216 -13.26 20.07 -6.46
C ILE A 216 -14.36 19.00 -6.51
N ARG A 217 -15.51 19.26 -7.15
CA ARG A 217 -16.57 18.27 -7.31
C ARG A 217 -16.15 17.08 -8.16
N ALA A 218 -15.28 17.27 -9.17
CA ALA A 218 -14.78 16.19 -10.00
C ALA A 218 -13.95 15.16 -9.21
N ILE A 219 -13.17 15.63 -8.23
CA ILE A 219 -12.33 14.77 -7.37
C ILE A 219 -13.01 14.40 -6.04
N ASN A 220 -14.02 15.17 -5.63
CA ASN A 220 -14.80 14.95 -4.41
C ASN A 220 -16.28 15.23 -4.70
N PRO A 221 -17.08 14.20 -5.12
CA PRO A 221 -18.50 14.37 -5.47
C PRO A 221 -19.38 14.93 -4.33
N ASP A 222 -18.95 14.75 -3.08
CA ASP A 222 -19.68 15.20 -1.89
C ASP A 222 -19.36 16.67 -1.49
N PHE A 223 -18.76 17.43 -2.42
CA PHE A 223 -18.33 18.82 -2.19
C PHE A 223 -19.46 19.80 -1.82
N ASP A 224 -20.71 19.46 -2.00
CA ASP A 224 -21.84 20.35 -1.66
C ASP A 224 -21.99 20.58 -0.15
N ASP A 225 -21.22 19.88 0.68
CA ASP A 225 -21.12 20.17 2.10
C ASP A 225 -20.03 21.23 2.35
N PRO A 226 -20.40 22.45 2.83
CA PRO A 226 -19.44 23.50 3.16
C PRO A 226 -18.37 23.08 4.18
N GLU A 227 -18.67 22.15 5.07
CA GLU A 227 -17.71 21.57 6.03
C GLU A 227 -16.67 20.66 5.37
N MET A 228 -16.92 20.22 4.15
CA MET A 228 -16.01 19.39 3.35
C MET A 228 -15.10 20.22 2.42
N PHE A 229 -15.20 21.55 2.43
CA PHE A 229 -14.27 22.41 1.70
C PHE A 229 -12.93 22.46 2.43
N ILE A 230 -12.04 21.59 2.04
CA ILE A 230 -10.70 21.47 2.59
C ILE A 230 -9.73 21.70 1.42
N GLY A 231 -9.15 22.90 1.35
CA GLY A 231 -8.30 23.33 0.24
C GLY A 231 -7.10 22.43 0.05
N LYS A 232 -6.24 22.34 1.05
CA LYS A 232 -4.97 21.59 1.02
C LYS A 232 -5.21 20.08 0.82
N GLY A 233 -6.21 19.52 1.48
CA GLY A 233 -6.56 18.10 1.32
C GLY A 233 -7.00 17.76 -0.12
N ASN A 234 -7.76 18.64 -0.77
CA ASN A 234 -8.16 18.48 -2.17
C ASN A 234 -6.97 18.63 -3.13
N GLU A 235 -6.08 19.59 -2.90
CA GLU A 235 -4.85 19.75 -3.68
C GLU A 235 -3.98 18.50 -3.65
N ILE A 236 -3.78 17.91 -2.48
CA ILE A 236 -3.04 16.66 -2.30
C ILE A 236 -3.74 15.52 -3.05
N LYS A 237 -5.07 15.41 -2.94
CA LYS A 237 -5.85 14.39 -3.65
C LYS A 237 -5.73 14.54 -5.16
N HIS A 238 -5.83 15.76 -5.66
CA HIS A 238 -5.67 16.07 -7.09
C HIS A 238 -4.28 15.67 -7.58
N TRP A 239 -3.23 16.10 -6.87
CA TRP A 239 -1.86 15.72 -7.20
C TRP A 239 -1.66 14.21 -7.25
N LEU A 240 -2.21 13.48 -6.27
CA LEU A 240 -2.13 12.01 -6.22
C LEU A 240 -2.84 11.36 -7.42
N LEU A 241 -4.00 11.85 -7.84
CA LEU A 241 -4.73 11.34 -9.00
C LEU A 241 -3.98 11.53 -10.31
N GLU A 242 -3.32 12.67 -10.49
CA GLU A 242 -2.61 12.97 -11.72
C GLU A 242 -1.24 12.31 -11.84
N HIS A 243 -0.52 12.16 -10.71
CA HIS A 243 0.90 11.77 -10.73
C HIS A 243 1.15 10.33 -10.29
N THR A 244 0.12 9.58 -9.89
CA THR A 244 0.27 8.23 -9.36
C THR A 244 -0.56 7.21 -10.12
N SER A 245 -0.14 6.84 -11.33
CA SER A 245 -0.69 5.71 -12.08
C SER A 245 -0.34 4.34 -11.48
N GLU A 246 0.68 4.29 -10.62
CA GLU A 246 1.16 3.10 -9.92
C GLU A 246 0.90 3.24 -8.40
N GLY A 247 0.99 2.14 -7.67
CA GLY A 247 0.80 2.16 -6.22
C GLY A 247 1.72 3.17 -5.52
N TYR A 248 1.20 3.89 -4.55
CA TYR A 248 1.92 4.91 -3.80
C TYR A 248 1.67 4.79 -2.29
N ARG A 249 2.55 5.39 -1.52
CA ARG A 249 2.39 5.67 -0.08
C ARG A 249 2.74 7.12 0.17
N TYR A 250 2.06 7.74 1.08
CA TYR A 250 2.36 9.12 1.41
C TYR A 250 2.13 9.42 2.89
N VAL A 251 2.78 10.48 3.35
CA VAL A 251 2.52 11.10 4.64
C VAL A 251 2.34 12.60 4.42
N ILE A 252 1.45 13.21 5.19
CA ILE A 252 1.23 14.65 5.22
C ILE A 252 1.81 15.17 6.54
N LEU A 253 2.74 16.13 6.45
CA LEU A 253 3.34 16.82 7.60
C LEU A 253 2.89 18.27 7.59
N ASP A 254 2.00 18.62 8.49
CA ASP A 254 1.34 19.92 8.52
C ASP A 254 0.91 20.27 9.96
N ASP A 255 0.90 21.56 10.33
CA ASP A 255 0.43 22.00 11.63
C ASP A 255 -1.08 22.29 11.64
N GLU A 256 -1.67 22.47 10.47
CA GLU A 256 -3.11 22.67 10.30
C GLU A 256 -3.82 21.38 9.86
N PRO A 257 -5.03 21.09 10.37
CA PRO A 257 -5.79 19.89 10.04
C PRO A 257 -6.62 20.04 8.75
N ASP A 258 -6.14 20.81 7.77
CA ASP A 258 -6.82 21.06 6.49
C ASP A 258 -6.63 19.88 5.51
N ILE A 259 -7.18 18.72 5.89
CA ILE A 259 -7.06 17.44 5.18
C ILE A 259 -8.42 16.75 5.04
N LEU A 260 -8.58 15.92 4.02
CA LEU A 260 -9.77 15.11 3.81
C LEU A 260 -9.87 13.97 4.85
N PRO A 261 -11.08 13.48 5.18
CA PRO A 261 -11.29 12.39 6.13
C PRO A 261 -10.48 11.13 5.80
N GLU A 262 -10.40 10.75 4.52
CA GLU A 262 -9.64 9.59 4.04
C GLU A 262 -8.12 9.75 4.16
N GLN A 263 -7.62 10.98 4.29
CA GLN A 263 -6.19 11.28 4.44
C GLN A 263 -5.72 11.18 5.90
N ARG A 264 -6.63 11.15 6.87
CA ARG A 264 -6.30 11.11 8.31
C ARG A 264 -5.31 10.01 8.71
N PRO A 265 -5.37 8.80 8.18
CA PRO A 265 -4.37 7.76 8.52
C PRO A 265 -2.94 8.12 8.09
N ASN A 266 -2.79 8.98 7.09
CA ASN A 266 -1.51 9.42 6.54
C ASN A 266 -1.09 10.80 7.04
N PHE A 267 -1.83 11.39 7.97
CA PHE A 267 -1.61 12.74 8.47
C PHE A 267 -0.90 12.72 9.83
N ILE A 268 0.14 13.54 9.95
CA ILE A 268 0.81 13.84 11.21
C ILE A 268 0.68 15.33 11.45
N ARG A 269 -0.15 15.69 12.43
CA ARG A 269 -0.26 17.07 12.89
C ARG A 269 1.01 17.45 13.62
N ILE A 270 1.65 18.51 13.15
CA ILE A 270 2.88 19.05 13.70
C ILE A 270 2.53 20.17 14.71
N ASP A 271 3.27 20.22 15.80
CA ASP A 271 3.21 21.35 16.76
C ASP A 271 4.04 22.51 16.20
N PRO A 272 3.44 23.69 15.88
CA PRO A 272 4.14 24.79 15.24
C PRO A 272 5.27 25.41 16.09
N GLU A 273 5.24 25.18 17.41
CA GLU A 273 6.35 25.59 18.27
C GLU A 273 7.54 24.67 18.19
N ARG A 274 7.34 23.39 17.84
CA ARG A 274 8.35 22.34 17.90
C ARG A 274 8.82 21.81 16.55
N GLY A 275 7.99 21.91 15.51
CA GLY A 275 8.24 21.36 14.19
C GLY A 275 8.29 19.82 14.17
N ILE A 276 8.99 19.26 13.19
CA ILE A 276 9.14 17.81 13.07
C ILE A 276 10.02 17.30 14.21
N THR A 277 9.41 16.55 15.14
CA THR A 277 10.12 15.91 16.25
C THR A 277 10.62 14.52 15.86
N LYS A 278 11.51 13.93 16.66
CA LYS A 278 11.95 12.53 16.50
C LYS A 278 10.78 11.54 16.52
N GLU A 279 9.78 11.79 17.37
CA GLU A 279 8.57 10.96 17.45
C GLU A 279 7.71 11.10 16.18
N GLY A 280 7.53 12.33 15.69
CA GLY A 280 6.85 12.59 14.41
C GLY A 280 7.56 11.90 13.24
N ALA A 281 8.90 11.97 13.21
CA ALA A 281 9.70 11.29 12.19
C ALA A 281 9.51 9.77 12.25
N ARG A 282 9.53 9.15 13.43
CA ARG A 282 9.28 7.72 13.59
C ARG A 282 7.91 7.30 13.05
N ARG A 283 6.86 8.05 13.38
CA ARG A 283 5.50 7.79 12.86
C ARG A 283 5.43 7.95 11.34
N ALA A 284 6.08 8.96 10.77
CA ALA A 284 6.14 9.15 9.33
C ALA A 284 6.80 7.96 8.62
N ILE A 285 7.90 7.44 9.18
CA ILE A 285 8.59 6.25 8.68
C ILE A 285 7.66 5.02 8.73
N GLU A 286 6.91 4.84 9.80
CA GLU A 286 5.93 3.75 9.93
C GLU A 286 4.86 3.84 8.84
N ILE A 287 4.23 5.00 8.66
CA ILE A 287 3.20 5.22 7.61
C ILE A 287 3.77 4.94 6.21
N LEU A 288 4.98 5.38 5.92
CA LEU A 288 5.60 5.22 4.60
C LEU A 288 6.07 3.78 4.31
N ASN A 289 6.28 2.95 5.32
CA ASN A 289 6.77 1.58 5.18
C ASN A 289 5.66 0.51 5.28
N HIS A 290 4.51 0.84 5.86
CA HIS A 290 3.35 -0.06 6.01
C HIS A 290 2.20 0.30 5.08
#